data_2c4e88c9ed1d0be7d0f800923331b2de
#
_entry.id   2c4e88c9ed1d0be7d0f800923331b2de
#
_cell.length_a   1.000
_cell.length_b   1.000
_cell.length_c   1.000
_cell.angle_alpha   90.00
_cell.angle_beta   90.00
_cell.angle_gamma   90.00
#
_symmetry.space_group_name_H-M   'P 1'
#
loop_
_entity.id
_entity.type
_entity.pdbx_description
1 polymer ?
#
loop_
_entity_poly.entity_id
_entity_poly.type
_entity_poly.pdbx_seq_one_letter_code
_entity_poly.pdbx_strand_id
1 'polypeptide(L)'
;MSKEQFFFTSESVTEGHPDKVADAISDSILDAIIEKDKGGRVACETLVTTGLALIAGEITTTCYVDMPQIVRDTIRDIGYHSSRMGFDWQTCSVITSIDQQSPDIAQGVNIGEGLFEDQGAGDQGLMFGYATDETPELMPMPITYAHKICQRLATVRKNNTLDFLRPDGKSQVTIEYENGNPKRVDTIVIAAQHKPHVTYEDLKEAIIEEVIKKVVPQEFMDDDTRYLINATGKFVVGGPMGDCGLTGRKIIVDTYGGQGSHGGGCFSGKDPSKVDRSASYMARHIAKNIVAAGLAKKCEIQIAYAIGVAKPVSVMIDFMGTGVIPKYRVKEIVAEVFDLRPAAIIEYLDLLRPIYRKTSAYGHFGRNKPEFTWEKTDMVDILREKAGL
;
A
#
# COMPACT_ATOMS: atom_id res chain seq x y z
N MET A 1 -31.91 -22.05 7.94
CA MET A 1 -31.42 -20.70 7.59
C MET A 1 -30.83 -20.80 6.20
N SER A 2 -31.21 -19.93 5.27
CA SER A 2 -30.55 -19.86 3.96
C SER A 2 -29.09 -19.49 4.18
N LYS A 3 -28.16 -20.19 3.53
CA LYS A 3 -26.73 -19.82 3.55
C LYS A 3 -26.60 -18.49 2.83
N GLU A 4 -25.98 -17.51 3.49
CA GLU A 4 -25.63 -16.26 2.84
C GLU A 4 -24.40 -16.49 1.97
N GLN A 5 -24.56 -16.31 0.67
CA GLN A 5 -23.49 -16.44 -0.32
C GLN A 5 -23.28 -15.11 -1.04
N PHE A 6 -22.02 -14.67 -1.18
CA PHE A 6 -21.65 -13.50 -1.97
C PHE A 6 -20.25 -13.65 -2.53
N PHE A 7 -19.94 -12.81 -3.53
CA PHE A 7 -18.61 -12.70 -4.12
C PHE A 7 -17.99 -11.38 -3.75
N PHE A 8 -16.70 -11.40 -3.44
CA PHE A 8 -15.93 -10.17 -3.22
C PHE A 8 -14.66 -10.17 -4.08
N THR A 9 -14.35 -9.03 -4.69
CA THR A 9 -13.26 -8.89 -5.64
C THR A 9 -12.32 -7.79 -5.20
N SER A 10 -11.02 -8.07 -5.25
CA SER A 10 -9.96 -7.06 -5.12
C SER A 10 -8.99 -7.15 -6.27
N GLU A 11 -8.35 -6.02 -6.58
CA GLU A 11 -7.30 -5.94 -7.60
C GLU A 11 -5.97 -5.50 -7.02
N SER A 12 -4.90 -5.85 -7.72
CA SER A 12 -3.55 -5.36 -7.49
C SER A 12 -2.83 -5.12 -8.81
N VAL A 13 -1.73 -4.39 -8.75
CA VAL A 13 -0.89 -4.09 -9.91
C VAL A 13 0.58 -4.33 -9.60
N THR A 14 1.38 -4.60 -10.64
CA THR A 14 2.82 -4.78 -10.48
C THR A 14 3.55 -3.44 -10.24
N GLU A 15 4.80 -3.53 -9.82
CA GLU A 15 5.69 -2.36 -9.66
C GLU A 15 5.88 -1.55 -10.96
N GLY A 16 5.65 -2.18 -12.12
CA GLY A 16 5.76 -1.54 -13.43
C GLY A 16 4.47 -0.88 -13.93
N HIS A 17 3.37 -0.97 -13.20
CA HIS A 17 2.18 -0.20 -13.51
C HIS A 17 2.48 1.31 -13.40
N PRO A 18 2.01 2.17 -14.33
CA PRO A 18 2.37 3.59 -14.35
C PRO A 18 2.19 4.31 -13.01
N ASP A 19 1.06 4.13 -12.33
CA ASP A 19 0.82 4.74 -11.02
C ASP A 19 1.83 4.23 -9.97
N LYS A 20 2.22 2.95 -10.03
CA LYS A 20 3.20 2.39 -9.08
C LYS A 20 4.64 2.78 -9.41
N VAL A 21 4.95 3.04 -10.66
CA VAL A 21 6.21 3.69 -11.05
C VAL A 21 6.28 5.09 -10.43
N ALA A 22 5.20 5.86 -10.51
CA ALA A 22 5.11 7.19 -9.89
C ALA A 22 5.28 7.13 -8.36
N ASP A 23 4.57 6.20 -7.69
CA ASP A 23 4.70 5.97 -6.25
C ASP A 23 6.14 5.59 -5.86
N ALA A 24 6.77 4.69 -6.62
CA ALA A 24 8.12 4.25 -6.36
C ALA A 24 9.16 5.38 -6.51
N ILE A 25 8.98 6.27 -7.49
CA ILE A 25 9.84 7.45 -7.68
C ILE A 25 9.68 8.40 -6.49
N SER A 26 8.44 8.75 -6.13
CA SER A 26 8.14 9.66 -5.02
C SER A 26 8.68 9.15 -3.69
N ASP A 27 8.51 7.86 -3.39
CA ASP A 27 9.03 7.24 -2.18
C ASP A 27 10.56 7.04 -2.21
N SER A 28 11.18 6.87 -3.38
CA SER A 28 12.65 6.84 -3.49
C SER A 28 13.29 8.19 -3.19
N ILE A 29 12.65 9.28 -3.61
CA ILE A 29 13.09 10.65 -3.28
C ILE A 29 12.93 10.90 -1.77
N LEU A 30 11.80 10.50 -1.19
CA LEU A 30 11.57 10.59 0.24
C LEU A 30 12.63 9.82 1.04
N ASP A 31 12.92 8.58 0.68
CA ASP A 31 13.94 7.75 1.35
C ASP A 31 15.33 8.41 1.30
N ALA A 32 15.72 8.95 0.14
CA ALA A 32 17.01 9.62 -0.03
C ALA A 32 17.14 10.89 0.81
N ILE A 33 16.03 11.57 1.09
CA ILE A 33 16.01 12.75 1.97
C ILE A 33 16.08 12.30 3.44
N ILE A 34 15.22 11.39 3.88
CA ILE A 34 15.17 10.93 5.28
C ILE A 34 16.48 10.28 5.71
N GLU A 35 17.19 9.61 4.81
CA GLU A 35 18.50 9.02 5.09
C GLU A 35 19.52 10.07 5.55
N LYS A 36 19.45 11.29 4.99
CA LYS A 36 20.40 12.39 5.25
C LYS A 36 19.83 13.44 6.21
N ASP A 37 18.51 13.65 6.17
CA ASP A 37 17.81 14.68 6.94
C ASP A 37 16.47 14.12 7.47
N LYS A 38 16.50 13.61 8.69
CA LYS A 38 15.31 13.08 9.38
C LYS A 38 14.26 14.16 9.69
N GLY A 39 14.63 15.42 9.69
CA GLY A 39 13.75 16.57 9.88
C GLY A 39 13.11 17.09 8.60
N GLY A 40 13.52 16.55 7.45
CA GLY A 40 12.99 16.97 6.15
C GLY A 40 11.47 16.84 6.05
N ARG A 41 10.85 17.83 5.43
CA ARG A 41 9.42 17.85 5.11
C ARG A 41 9.25 17.57 3.63
N VAL A 42 8.51 16.52 3.28
CA VAL A 42 8.40 16.04 1.92
C VAL A 42 6.92 15.78 1.57
N ALA A 43 6.47 16.45 0.53
CA ALA A 43 5.25 16.15 -0.20
C ALA A 43 5.64 16.08 -1.68
N CYS A 44 6.02 14.90 -2.14
CA CYS A 44 6.60 14.68 -3.48
C CYS A 44 5.62 13.89 -4.33
N GLU A 45 5.18 14.48 -5.41
CA GLU A 45 4.29 13.87 -6.39
C GLU A 45 5.01 13.67 -7.71
N THR A 46 4.69 12.58 -8.39
CA THR A 46 5.29 12.21 -9.67
C THR A 46 4.19 11.94 -10.70
N LEU A 47 4.39 12.46 -11.90
CA LEU A 47 3.64 12.06 -13.10
C LEU A 47 4.60 11.36 -14.05
N VAL A 48 4.19 10.20 -14.59
CA VAL A 48 4.92 9.49 -15.63
C VAL A 48 4.03 9.27 -16.86
N THR A 49 4.61 9.45 -18.04
CA THR A 49 3.97 9.16 -19.33
C THR A 49 5.05 8.77 -20.34
N THR A 50 4.71 8.62 -21.62
CA THR A 50 5.67 8.25 -22.66
C THR A 50 6.90 9.15 -22.63
N GLY A 51 8.06 8.56 -22.30
CA GLY A 51 9.36 9.24 -22.33
C GLY A 51 9.54 10.38 -21.31
N LEU A 52 8.64 10.55 -20.32
CA LEU A 52 8.68 11.65 -19.36
C LEU A 52 8.40 11.18 -17.94
N ALA A 53 9.19 11.69 -16.99
CA ALA A 53 8.88 11.72 -15.56
C ALA A 53 8.93 13.18 -15.08
N LEU A 54 7.83 13.69 -14.53
CA LEU A 54 7.71 15.00 -13.91
C LEU A 54 7.54 14.82 -12.41
N ILE A 55 8.43 15.45 -11.64
CA ILE A 55 8.39 15.49 -10.18
C ILE A 55 7.97 16.90 -9.76
N ALA A 56 6.92 16.99 -8.94
CA ALA A 56 6.41 18.24 -8.41
C ALA A 56 6.08 18.09 -6.93
N GLY A 57 5.90 19.21 -6.24
CA GLY A 57 5.51 19.24 -4.83
C GLY A 57 6.34 20.15 -3.97
N GLU A 58 6.23 19.99 -2.64
CA GLU A 58 6.89 20.84 -1.67
C GLU A 58 7.89 20.00 -0.84
N ILE A 59 9.15 20.45 -0.85
CA ILE A 59 10.23 19.82 -0.10
C ILE A 59 11.03 20.89 0.64
N THR A 60 11.08 20.76 1.97
CA THR A 60 11.96 21.55 2.83
C THR A 60 12.97 20.60 3.48
N THR A 61 14.24 20.76 3.16
CA THR A 61 15.32 19.92 3.66
C THR A 61 16.63 20.67 3.70
N THR A 62 17.56 20.23 4.55
CA THR A 62 18.92 20.74 4.65
C THR A 62 19.91 20.00 3.76
N CYS A 63 19.48 18.88 3.14
CA CYS A 63 20.37 18.07 2.31
C CYS A 63 20.09 18.23 0.81
N TYR A 64 21.10 17.92 0.00
CA TYR A 64 20.95 17.78 -1.45
C TYR A 64 20.75 16.31 -1.83
N VAL A 65 19.79 16.06 -2.73
CA VAL A 65 19.57 14.77 -3.41
C VAL A 65 19.53 14.97 -4.92
N ASP A 66 20.17 14.08 -5.66
CA ASP A 66 20.12 14.07 -7.13
C ASP A 66 18.82 13.40 -7.60
N MET A 67 17.73 14.17 -7.63
CA MET A 67 16.42 13.65 -8.02
C MET A 67 16.42 13.02 -9.42
N PRO A 68 17.02 13.61 -10.47
CA PRO A 68 17.10 12.96 -11.78
C PRO A 68 17.78 11.60 -11.74
N GLN A 69 18.85 11.43 -10.96
CA GLN A 69 19.52 10.15 -10.85
C GLN A 69 18.66 9.12 -10.09
N ILE A 70 18.02 9.53 -9.00
CA ILE A 70 17.09 8.67 -8.22
C ILE A 70 15.94 8.18 -9.11
N VAL A 71 15.36 9.05 -9.94
CA VAL A 71 14.31 8.70 -10.89
C VAL A 71 14.78 7.64 -11.87
N ARG A 72 15.95 7.86 -12.49
CA ARG A 72 16.54 6.92 -13.47
C ARG A 72 16.83 5.57 -12.83
N ASP A 73 17.43 5.53 -11.65
CA ASP A 73 17.74 4.30 -10.94
C ASP A 73 16.44 3.54 -10.57
N THR A 74 15.40 4.25 -10.15
CA THR A 74 14.09 3.65 -9.84
C THR A 74 13.46 3.02 -11.09
N ILE A 75 13.46 3.72 -12.22
CA ILE A 75 12.93 3.24 -13.50
C ILE A 75 13.73 2.00 -13.99
N ARG A 76 15.07 2.04 -13.85
CA ARG A 76 15.95 0.91 -14.18
C ARG A 76 15.62 -0.32 -13.35
N ASP A 77 15.54 -0.18 -12.04
CA ASP A 77 15.31 -1.29 -11.10
C ASP A 77 13.93 -1.94 -11.28
N ILE A 78 12.93 -1.16 -11.70
CA ILE A 78 11.62 -1.68 -12.10
C ILE A 78 11.71 -2.53 -13.36
N GLY A 79 12.61 -2.18 -14.30
CA GLY A 79 12.87 -2.97 -15.50
C GLY A 79 12.53 -2.30 -16.83
N TYR A 80 12.41 -0.98 -16.86
CA TYR A 80 12.25 -0.22 -18.10
C TYR A 80 13.62 0.11 -18.70
N HIS A 81 14.15 -0.84 -19.48
CA HIS A 81 15.52 -0.81 -20.02
C HIS A 81 15.61 -0.50 -21.53
N SER A 82 14.49 -0.18 -22.18
CA SER A 82 14.49 -0.03 -23.63
C SER A 82 13.46 0.99 -24.09
N SER A 83 13.89 1.88 -24.98
CA SER A 83 13.03 2.85 -25.66
C SER A 83 11.89 2.20 -26.46
N ARG A 84 12.02 0.91 -26.84
CA ARG A 84 10.94 0.11 -27.46
C ARG A 84 9.74 -0.09 -26.53
N MET A 85 9.88 0.16 -25.22
CA MET A 85 8.79 0.15 -24.25
C MET A 85 8.15 1.54 -24.10
N GLY A 86 8.62 2.55 -24.86
CA GLY A 86 8.15 3.93 -24.78
C GLY A 86 8.51 4.66 -23.50
N PHE A 87 9.23 4.00 -22.60
CA PHE A 87 9.73 4.50 -21.34
C PHE A 87 11.05 3.81 -21.01
N ASP A 88 12.12 4.56 -20.81
CA ASP A 88 13.48 4.05 -20.69
C ASP A 88 14.27 4.90 -19.71
N TRP A 89 14.92 4.27 -18.75
CA TRP A 89 15.65 4.93 -17.69
C TRP A 89 16.77 5.85 -18.17
N GLN A 90 17.41 5.55 -19.31
CA GLN A 90 18.51 6.34 -19.85
C GLN A 90 18.01 7.57 -20.62
N THR A 91 16.92 7.40 -21.38
CA THR A 91 16.50 8.38 -22.39
C THR A 91 15.24 9.17 -22.01
N CYS A 92 14.52 8.80 -20.95
CA CYS A 92 13.36 9.55 -20.50
C CYS A 92 13.76 10.97 -20.05
N SER A 93 12.91 11.94 -20.35
CA SER A 93 13.02 13.28 -19.79
C SER A 93 12.69 13.26 -18.31
N VAL A 94 13.47 13.94 -17.48
CA VAL A 94 13.16 14.15 -16.07
C VAL A 94 13.06 15.63 -15.82
N ILE A 95 11.89 16.08 -15.37
CA ILE A 95 11.58 17.48 -15.07
C ILE A 95 11.26 17.58 -13.58
N THR A 96 11.75 18.60 -12.92
CA THR A 96 11.48 18.88 -11.51
C THR A 96 10.88 20.27 -11.34
N SER A 97 9.81 20.37 -10.54
CA SER A 97 9.17 21.63 -10.13
C SER A 97 8.87 21.52 -8.64
N ILE A 98 9.86 21.90 -7.81
CA ILE A 98 9.82 21.72 -6.35
C ILE A 98 9.87 23.10 -5.70
N ASP A 99 8.90 23.33 -4.82
CA ASP A 99 8.82 24.51 -3.97
C ASP A 99 9.14 24.15 -2.50
N GLN A 100 9.29 25.16 -1.66
CA GLN A 100 9.40 24.98 -0.22
C GLN A 100 7.99 24.83 0.40
N GLN A 101 7.89 24.08 1.50
CA GLN A 101 6.64 24.00 2.26
C GLN A 101 6.19 25.39 2.71
N SER A 102 4.87 25.64 2.63
CA SER A 102 4.28 26.89 3.12
C SER A 102 4.61 27.14 4.59
N PRO A 103 5.07 28.36 4.97
CA PRO A 103 5.28 28.72 6.36
C PRO A 103 4.02 28.58 7.23
N ASP A 104 2.84 28.81 6.65
CA ASP A 104 1.56 28.72 7.36
C ASP A 104 1.24 27.28 7.76
N ILE A 105 1.66 26.31 6.97
CA ILE A 105 1.53 24.87 7.31
C ILE A 105 2.62 24.48 8.32
N ALA A 106 3.85 24.94 8.11
CA ALA A 106 4.99 24.58 8.94
C ALA A 106 4.78 24.92 10.43
N GLN A 107 4.19 26.09 10.74
CA GLN A 107 3.93 26.49 12.12
C GLN A 107 2.99 25.55 12.89
N GLY A 108 2.09 24.82 12.22
CA GLY A 108 1.19 23.85 12.84
C GLY A 108 1.84 22.47 13.08
N VAL A 109 2.96 22.20 12.44
CA VAL A 109 3.66 20.90 12.47
C VAL A 109 4.95 20.95 13.29
N ASN A 110 5.58 22.13 13.40
CA ASN A 110 6.81 22.31 14.16
C ASN A 110 6.52 22.47 15.65
N ILE A 111 7.37 21.84 16.47
CA ILE A 111 7.24 21.91 17.95
C ILE A 111 7.53 23.35 18.42
N GLY A 112 6.65 23.89 19.24
CA GLY A 112 6.80 25.23 19.81
C GLY A 112 6.50 26.39 18.85
N GLU A 113 5.96 26.10 17.68
CA GLU A 113 5.44 27.08 16.73
C GLU A 113 3.89 27.01 16.69
N GLY A 114 3.23 28.10 16.31
CA GLY A 114 1.78 28.15 16.22
C GLY A 114 1.04 28.28 17.57
N LEU A 115 -0.17 27.74 17.62
CA LEU A 115 -1.09 27.91 18.79
C LEU A 115 -0.91 26.82 19.86
N PHE A 116 -0.24 25.71 19.54
CA PHE A 116 -0.07 24.55 20.41
C PHE A 116 1.40 24.21 20.61
N GLU A 117 1.75 23.69 21.79
CA GLU A 117 3.13 23.32 22.13
C GLU A 117 3.55 21.99 21.49
N ASP A 118 2.63 21.02 21.38
CA ASP A 118 2.88 19.69 20.77
C ASP A 118 2.90 19.78 19.23
N GLN A 119 3.67 18.92 18.59
CA GLN A 119 3.60 18.70 17.13
C GLN A 119 2.17 18.32 16.73
N GLY A 120 1.51 19.17 15.96
CA GLY A 120 0.18 18.93 15.42
C GLY A 120 0.19 18.02 14.18
N ALA A 121 -1.01 17.61 13.76
CA ALA A 121 -1.19 16.93 12.49
C ALA A 121 -0.88 17.86 11.32
N GLY A 122 -0.18 17.35 10.31
CA GLY A 122 0.22 18.13 9.12
C GLY A 122 -0.95 18.47 8.19
N ASP A 123 -2.10 17.84 8.40
CA ASP A 123 -3.35 18.13 7.68
C ASP A 123 -4.55 17.68 8.51
N GLN A 124 -5.73 18.12 8.12
CA GLN A 124 -6.98 17.50 8.54
C GLN A 124 -7.18 16.20 7.76
N GLY A 125 -7.93 15.24 8.33
CA GLY A 125 -8.28 14.02 7.60
C GLY A 125 -8.82 12.93 8.49
N LEU A 126 -9.22 11.84 7.85
CA LEU A 126 -9.65 10.62 8.51
C LEU A 126 -8.88 9.43 7.91
N MET A 127 -8.36 8.59 8.78
CA MET A 127 -7.51 7.46 8.43
C MET A 127 -8.12 6.18 8.96
N PHE A 128 -8.01 5.11 8.18
CA PHE A 128 -8.58 3.81 8.54
C PHE A 128 -7.51 2.75 8.70
N GLY A 129 -7.73 1.88 9.70
CA GLY A 129 -7.05 0.61 9.85
C GLY A 129 -8.07 -0.52 9.76
N TYR A 130 -7.68 -1.64 9.15
CA TYR A 130 -8.51 -2.84 9.06
C TYR A 130 -7.69 -4.09 9.30
N ALA A 131 -8.29 -5.10 9.92
CA ALA A 131 -7.74 -6.44 10.03
C ALA A 131 -8.88 -7.48 10.05
N THR A 132 -8.58 -8.68 9.52
CA THR A 132 -9.49 -9.82 9.53
C THR A 132 -8.70 -11.12 9.66
N ASP A 133 -9.27 -12.14 10.26
CA ASP A 133 -8.63 -13.45 10.45
C ASP A 133 -8.67 -14.36 9.19
N GLU A 134 -8.97 -13.79 8.03
CA GLU A 134 -9.09 -14.53 6.76
C GLU A 134 -7.76 -15.09 6.24
N THR A 135 -6.63 -14.47 6.60
CA THR A 135 -5.29 -14.91 6.19
C THR A 135 -4.30 -14.81 7.35
N PRO A 136 -3.15 -15.53 7.30
CA PRO A 136 -2.12 -15.42 8.34
C PRO A 136 -1.57 -14.02 8.53
N GLU A 137 -1.62 -13.19 7.47
CA GLU A 137 -1.21 -11.79 7.50
C GLU A 137 -2.24 -10.88 8.20
N LEU A 138 -3.40 -11.44 8.59
CA LEU A 138 -4.58 -10.73 9.11
C LEU A 138 -5.08 -9.66 8.13
N MET A 139 -5.15 -10.05 6.87
CA MET A 139 -5.62 -9.25 5.72
C MET A 139 -6.78 -9.93 5.01
N PRO A 140 -7.59 -9.18 4.26
CA PRO A 140 -8.59 -9.76 3.39
C PRO A 140 -7.98 -10.68 2.33
N MET A 141 -8.60 -11.84 2.12
CA MET A 141 -8.08 -12.87 1.20
C MET A 141 -7.98 -12.38 -0.25
N PRO A 142 -8.96 -11.66 -0.83
CA PRO A 142 -8.91 -11.25 -2.23
C PRO A 142 -7.69 -10.36 -2.53
N ILE A 143 -7.45 -9.30 -1.73
CA ILE A 143 -6.31 -8.41 -1.95
C ILE A 143 -4.98 -9.10 -1.67
N THR A 144 -4.93 -10.00 -0.70
CA THR A 144 -3.73 -10.76 -0.36
C THR A 144 -3.26 -11.60 -1.56
N TYR A 145 -4.16 -12.35 -2.20
CA TYR A 145 -3.80 -13.13 -3.39
C TYR A 145 -3.56 -12.26 -4.61
N ALA A 146 -4.28 -11.17 -4.78
CA ALA A 146 -4.00 -10.22 -5.86
C ALA A 146 -2.57 -9.65 -5.74
N HIS A 147 -2.12 -9.25 -4.55
CA HIS A 147 -0.75 -8.81 -4.31
C HIS A 147 0.29 -9.91 -4.56
N LYS A 148 0.07 -11.11 -4.02
CA LYS A 148 0.99 -12.24 -4.19
C LYS A 148 1.15 -12.64 -5.66
N ILE A 149 0.07 -12.60 -6.45
CA ILE A 149 0.11 -12.83 -7.90
C ILE A 149 0.95 -11.76 -8.61
N CYS A 150 0.70 -10.47 -8.35
CA CYS A 150 1.49 -9.39 -8.94
C CYS A 150 2.97 -9.46 -8.54
N GLN A 151 3.27 -9.78 -7.29
CA GLN A 151 4.63 -9.98 -6.81
C GLN A 151 5.31 -11.17 -7.50
N ARG A 152 4.57 -12.27 -7.72
CA ARG A 152 5.09 -13.44 -8.44
C ARG A 152 5.34 -13.13 -9.91
N LEU A 153 4.45 -12.38 -10.58
CA LEU A 153 4.68 -11.90 -11.96
C LEU A 153 6.01 -11.13 -12.08
N ALA A 154 6.26 -10.19 -11.16
CA ALA A 154 7.51 -9.45 -11.13
C ALA A 154 8.73 -10.37 -10.85
N THR A 155 8.57 -11.34 -9.96
CA THR A 155 9.63 -12.30 -9.61
C THR A 155 10.03 -13.15 -10.82
N VAL A 156 9.06 -13.79 -11.50
CA VAL A 156 9.34 -14.67 -12.66
C VAL A 156 9.87 -13.91 -13.88
N ARG A 157 9.53 -12.60 -13.98
CA ARG A 157 10.13 -11.70 -14.96
C ARG A 157 11.58 -11.38 -14.62
N LYS A 158 11.87 -10.95 -13.39
CA LYS A 158 13.20 -10.50 -12.96
C LYS A 158 14.23 -11.63 -12.92
N ASN A 159 13.82 -12.84 -12.59
CA ASN A 159 14.71 -14.01 -12.58
C ASN A 159 14.76 -14.76 -13.92
N ASN A 160 14.10 -14.22 -14.97
CA ASN A 160 14.02 -14.78 -16.32
C ASN A 160 13.34 -16.16 -16.43
N THR A 161 12.53 -16.58 -15.46
CA THR A 161 11.67 -17.77 -15.58
C THR A 161 10.67 -17.59 -16.73
N LEU A 162 10.06 -16.39 -16.81
CA LEU A 162 9.21 -15.98 -17.92
C LEU A 162 9.82 -14.73 -18.56
N ASP A 163 10.85 -14.90 -19.37
CA ASP A 163 11.67 -13.84 -19.96
C ASP A 163 10.90 -12.95 -20.96
N PHE A 164 9.75 -13.43 -21.43
CA PHE A 164 8.86 -12.67 -22.31
C PHE A 164 8.01 -11.61 -21.60
N LEU A 165 7.92 -11.64 -20.25
CA LEU A 165 7.17 -10.65 -19.50
C LEU A 165 7.86 -9.28 -19.52
N ARG A 166 7.04 -8.23 -19.51
CA ARG A 166 7.42 -6.84 -19.32
C ARG A 166 6.95 -6.33 -17.95
N PRO A 167 7.37 -5.10 -17.52
CA PRO A 167 7.14 -4.66 -16.14
C PRO A 167 5.69 -4.45 -15.75
N ASP A 168 4.81 -4.03 -16.67
CA ASP A 168 3.42 -3.70 -16.36
C ASP A 168 2.55 -4.96 -16.26
N GLY A 169 1.64 -4.92 -15.30
CA GLY A 169 0.66 -5.99 -15.11
C GLY A 169 -0.33 -5.70 -14.01
N LYS A 170 -1.46 -6.40 -14.07
CA LYS A 170 -2.56 -6.32 -13.11
C LYS A 170 -3.05 -7.71 -12.75
N SER A 171 -3.54 -7.87 -11.54
CA SER A 171 -4.29 -9.05 -11.11
C SER A 171 -5.58 -8.63 -10.45
N GLN A 172 -6.62 -9.43 -10.59
CA GLN A 172 -7.87 -9.29 -9.88
C GLN A 172 -8.30 -10.68 -9.40
N VAL A 173 -8.68 -10.80 -8.13
CA VAL A 173 -9.09 -12.06 -7.52
C VAL A 173 -10.47 -11.91 -6.93
N THR A 174 -11.37 -12.79 -7.34
CA THR A 174 -12.74 -12.91 -6.81
C THR A 174 -12.82 -14.13 -5.91
N ILE A 175 -13.23 -13.93 -4.67
CA ILE A 175 -13.45 -14.97 -3.67
C ILE A 175 -14.95 -15.14 -3.45
N GLU A 176 -15.40 -16.39 -3.46
CA GLU A 176 -16.73 -16.78 -2.98
C GLU A 176 -16.71 -16.88 -1.45
N TYR A 177 -17.67 -16.21 -0.80
CA TYR A 177 -17.87 -16.24 0.65
C TYR A 177 -19.14 -17.00 1.00
N GLU A 178 -19.10 -17.79 2.06
CA GLU A 178 -20.25 -18.45 2.64
C GLU A 178 -20.34 -18.10 4.13
N ASN A 179 -21.45 -17.48 4.55
CA ASN A 179 -21.66 -17.00 5.93
C ASN A 179 -20.52 -16.11 6.45
N GLY A 180 -20.00 -15.23 5.60
CA GLY A 180 -18.95 -14.27 5.92
C GLY A 180 -17.51 -14.83 5.94
N ASN A 181 -17.32 -16.12 5.63
CA ASN A 181 -16.01 -16.76 5.55
C ASN A 181 -15.62 -17.04 4.09
N PRO A 182 -14.34 -16.87 3.70
CA PRO A 182 -13.89 -17.23 2.36
C PRO A 182 -13.97 -18.73 2.14
N LYS A 183 -14.45 -19.17 0.98
CA LYS A 183 -14.70 -20.56 0.63
C LYS A 183 -13.82 -21.04 -0.50
N ARG A 184 -13.82 -20.34 -1.65
CA ARG A 184 -13.03 -20.69 -2.83
C ARG A 184 -12.71 -19.46 -3.69
N VAL A 185 -11.73 -19.61 -4.53
CA VAL A 185 -11.44 -18.64 -5.60
C VAL A 185 -12.37 -18.92 -6.77
N ASP A 186 -13.23 -17.95 -7.11
CA ASP A 186 -14.13 -18.05 -8.24
C ASP A 186 -13.45 -17.66 -9.55
N THR A 187 -12.78 -16.49 -9.56
CA THR A 187 -12.19 -15.97 -10.79
C THR A 187 -10.84 -15.29 -10.50
N ILE A 188 -9.87 -15.57 -11.35
CA ILE A 188 -8.59 -14.85 -11.40
C ILE A 188 -8.46 -14.19 -12.76
N VAL A 189 -8.32 -12.84 -12.75
CA VAL A 189 -8.03 -12.06 -13.96
C VAL A 189 -6.60 -11.58 -13.88
N ILE A 190 -5.82 -11.78 -14.94
CA ILE A 190 -4.45 -11.27 -15.06
C ILE A 190 -4.29 -10.56 -16.40
N ALA A 191 -3.79 -9.33 -16.35
CA ALA A 191 -3.24 -8.63 -17.49
C ALA A 191 -1.72 -8.52 -17.29
N ALA A 192 -0.94 -9.19 -18.16
CA ALA A 192 0.51 -9.20 -18.09
C ALA A 192 1.10 -8.66 -19.39
N GLN A 193 1.83 -7.56 -19.31
CA GLN A 193 2.55 -7.00 -20.45
C GLN A 193 3.64 -7.96 -20.90
N HIS A 194 3.75 -8.16 -22.22
CA HIS A 194 4.65 -9.16 -22.78
C HIS A 194 5.35 -8.71 -24.07
N LYS A 195 6.41 -9.43 -24.46
CA LYS A 195 7.08 -9.27 -25.75
C LYS A 195 6.19 -9.76 -26.90
N PRO A 196 6.28 -9.19 -28.10
CA PRO A 196 5.33 -9.47 -29.19
C PRO A 196 5.42 -10.87 -29.79
N HIS A 197 6.49 -11.65 -29.49
CA HIS A 197 6.73 -12.96 -30.11
C HIS A 197 6.08 -14.14 -29.38
N VAL A 198 5.60 -13.96 -28.14
CA VAL A 198 4.93 -15.03 -27.40
C VAL A 198 3.50 -15.23 -27.93
N THR A 199 3.10 -16.48 -28.07
CA THR A 199 1.71 -16.81 -28.43
C THR A 199 0.78 -16.61 -27.23
N TYR A 200 -0.52 -16.49 -27.50
CA TYR A 200 -1.51 -16.36 -26.43
C TYR A 200 -1.59 -17.62 -25.57
N GLU A 201 -1.53 -18.77 -26.19
CA GLU A 201 -1.62 -20.09 -25.55
C GLU A 201 -0.43 -20.32 -24.62
N ASP A 202 0.81 -20.10 -25.11
CA ASP A 202 2.02 -20.25 -24.30
C ASP A 202 2.03 -19.28 -23.10
N LEU A 203 1.61 -18.03 -23.33
CA LEU A 203 1.53 -17.03 -22.28
C LEU A 203 0.50 -17.44 -21.22
N LYS A 204 -0.69 -17.88 -21.63
CA LYS A 204 -1.76 -18.28 -20.72
C LYS A 204 -1.34 -19.48 -19.88
N GLU A 205 -0.81 -20.53 -20.50
CA GLU A 205 -0.34 -21.72 -19.80
C GLU A 205 0.77 -21.40 -18.81
N ALA A 206 1.80 -20.65 -19.26
CA ALA A 206 2.91 -20.26 -18.40
C ALA A 206 2.47 -19.43 -17.17
N ILE A 207 1.53 -18.50 -17.33
CA ILE A 207 1.01 -17.72 -16.21
C ILE A 207 0.23 -18.61 -15.24
N ILE A 208 -0.58 -19.54 -15.71
CA ILE A 208 -1.33 -20.46 -14.84
C ILE A 208 -0.35 -21.31 -14.03
N GLU A 209 0.63 -21.94 -14.68
CA GLU A 209 1.56 -22.87 -14.04
C GLU A 209 2.60 -22.18 -13.14
N GLU A 210 3.23 -21.09 -13.63
CA GLU A 210 4.36 -20.46 -12.94
C GLU A 210 3.96 -19.32 -12.00
N VAL A 211 2.72 -18.82 -12.13
CA VAL A 211 2.27 -17.71 -11.30
C VAL A 211 1.10 -18.15 -10.42
N ILE A 212 -0.06 -18.53 -11.00
CA ILE A 212 -1.29 -18.76 -10.23
C ILE A 212 -1.12 -19.97 -9.31
N LYS A 213 -0.76 -21.14 -9.84
CA LYS A 213 -0.62 -22.39 -9.07
C LYS A 213 0.52 -22.36 -8.05
N LYS A 214 1.47 -21.41 -8.17
CA LYS A 214 2.55 -21.20 -7.19
C LYS A 214 2.17 -20.25 -6.06
N VAL A 215 1.05 -19.55 -6.18
CA VAL A 215 0.62 -18.51 -5.23
C VAL A 215 -0.66 -18.89 -4.50
N VAL A 216 -1.66 -19.37 -5.24
CA VAL A 216 -2.97 -19.71 -4.69
C VAL A 216 -2.95 -21.18 -4.26
N PRO A 217 -3.24 -21.50 -2.97
CA PRO A 217 -3.31 -22.89 -2.51
C PRO A 217 -4.37 -23.69 -3.25
N GLN A 218 -4.06 -24.96 -3.54
CA GLN A 218 -4.93 -25.83 -4.32
C GLN A 218 -6.30 -26.05 -3.66
N GLU A 219 -6.38 -26.02 -2.33
CA GLU A 219 -7.62 -26.16 -1.58
C GLU A 219 -8.64 -25.05 -1.83
N PHE A 220 -8.21 -23.91 -2.34
CA PHE A 220 -9.10 -22.80 -2.71
C PHE A 220 -9.47 -22.78 -4.20
N MET A 221 -8.90 -23.68 -5.01
CA MET A 221 -9.17 -23.78 -6.45
C MET A 221 -9.87 -25.10 -6.78
N ASP A 222 -10.83 -25.07 -7.68
CA ASP A 222 -11.56 -26.23 -8.18
C ASP A 222 -11.75 -26.15 -9.71
N ASP A 223 -12.47 -27.12 -10.28
CA ASP A 223 -12.72 -27.19 -11.72
C ASP A 223 -13.58 -26.03 -12.25
N ASP A 224 -14.32 -25.35 -11.36
CA ASP A 224 -15.15 -24.19 -11.69
C ASP A 224 -14.38 -22.86 -11.58
N THR A 225 -13.11 -22.88 -11.12
CA THR A 225 -12.28 -21.70 -11.02
C THR A 225 -11.93 -21.15 -12.41
N ARG A 226 -12.28 -19.90 -12.68
CA ARG A 226 -12.11 -19.27 -13.99
C ARG A 226 -10.80 -18.49 -14.08
N TYR A 227 -10.07 -18.69 -15.16
CA TYR A 227 -8.80 -17.97 -15.46
C TYR A 227 -8.98 -17.08 -16.69
N LEU A 228 -8.94 -15.77 -16.50
CA LEU A 228 -9.05 -14.76 -17.54
C LEU A 228 -7.69 -14.06 -17.72
N ILE A 229 -6.83 -14.62 -18.58
CA ILE A 229 -5.47 -14.15 -18.79
C ILE A 229 -5.43 -13.34 -20.09
N ASN A 230 -5.00 -12.06 -20.03
CA ASN A 230 -4.95 -11.16 -21.18
C ASN A 230 -6.20 -11.28 -22.06
N ALA A 231 -7.39 -11.08 -21.49
CA ALA A 231 -8.68 -11.33 -22.12
C ALA A 231 -8.91 -10.57 -23.45
N THR A 232 -8.12 -9.52 -23.71
CA THR A 232 -8.10 -8.79 -24.98
C THR A 232 -7.20 -9.45 -26.06
N GLY A 233 -6.49 -10.53 -25.70
CA GLY A 233 -5.59 -11.29 -26.57
C GLY A 233 -4.14 -10.81 -26.60
N LYS A 234 -3.88 -9.51 -26.48
CA LYS A 234 -2.53 -8.93 -26.52
C LYS A 234 -2.38 -7.79 -25.51
N PHE A 235 -1.19 -7.75 -24.85
CA PHE A 235 -0.79 -6.63 -24.02
C PHE A 235 0.71 -6.34 -24.22
N VAL A 236 1.06 -5.80 -25.40
CA VAL A 236 2.45 -5.47 -25.78
C VAL A 236 2.77 -4.02 -25.44
N VAL A 237 1.84 -3.10 -25.71
CA VAL A 237 1.95 -1.69 -25.33
C VAL A 237 1.37 -1.54 -23.91
N GLY A 238 2.18 -1.07 -22.98
CA GLY A 238 1.81 -0.88 -21.57
C GLY A 238 2.85 -0.03 -20.85
N GLY A 239 2.74 0.04 -19.52
CA GLY A 239 3.54 0.97 -18.73
C GLY A 239 3.21 2.42 -19.06
N PRO A 240 4.09 3.39 -18.75
CA PRO A 240 3.87 4.82 -19.02
C PRO A 240 3.60 5.18 -20.49
N MET A 241 3.90 4.28 -21.43
CA MET A 241 3.53 4.45 -22.84
C MET A 241 2.04 4.14 -23.07
N GLY A 242 1.48 3.22 -22.32
CA GLY A 242 0.07 2.80 -22.48
C GLY A 242 -0.91 3.67 -21.71
N ASP A 243 -0.50 4.16 -20.55
CA ASP A 243 -1.33 4.99 -19.67
C ASP A 243 -0.45 5.92 -18.83
N CYS A 244 -0.99 7.08 -18.49
CA CYS A 244 -0.32 8.05 -17.62
C CYS A 244 -0.41 7.59 -16.16
N GLY A 245 0.70 7.63 -15.43
CA GLY A 245 0.77 7.32 -14.01
C GLY A 245 0.95 8.56 -13.16
N LEU A 246 0.29 8.57 -11.99
CA LEU A 246 0.45 9.59 -10.97
C LEU A 246 0.58 8.96 -9.58
N THR A 247 1.34 9.64 -8.71
CA THR A 247 1.45 9.28 -7.30
C THR A 247 0.07 9.29 -6.63
N GLY A 248 -0.22 8.26 -5.83
CA GLY A 248 -1.42 8.20 -5.00
C GLY A 248 -2.72 7.85 -5.72
N ARG A 249 -2.67 7.26 -6.92
CA ARG A 249 -3.87 6.83 -7.67
C ARG A 249 -4.28 5.37 -7.45
N LYS A 250 -3.57 4.62 -6.61
CA LYS A 250 -3.86 3.21 -6.31
C LYS A 250 -4.12 2.98 -4.81
N ILE A 251 -4.83 3.93 -4.17
CA ILE A 251 -5.03 3.97 -2.71
C ILE A 251 -5.78 2.74 -2.17
N ILE A 252 -6.67 2.14 -2.93
CA ILE A 252 -7.39 0.91 -2.54
C ILE A 252 -6.49 -0.32 -2.67
N VAL A 253 -5.63 -0.36 -3.71
CA VAL A 253 -4.57 -1.37 -3.86
C VAL A 253 -3.55 -1.26 -2.72
N ASP A 254 -3.22 -0.05 -2.30
CA ASP A 254 -2.26 0.22 -1.23
C ASP A 254 -2.74 -0.23 0.15
N THR A 255 -4.05 -0.38 0.34
CA THR A 255 -4.69 -0.66 1.63
C THR A 255 -5.36 -2.05 1.67
N TYR A 256 -6.67 -2.13 1.65
CA TYR A 256 -7.40 -3.35 1.98
C TYR A 256 -8.23 -3.93 0.82
N GLY A 257 -8.02 -3.44 -0.41
CA GLY A 257 -8.71 -3.94 -1.61
C GLY A 257 -10.23 -3.72 -1.61
N GLY A 258 -10.72 -2.76 -0.82
CA GLY A 258 -12.13 -2.39 -0.74
C GLY A 258 -12.92 -3.06 0.38
N GLN A 259 -12.34 -3.99 1.16
CA GLN A 259 -13.02 -4.56 2.34
C GLN A 259 -12.99 -3.61 3.55
N GLY A 260 -11.89 -2.89 3.77
CA GLY A 260 -11.81 -1.81 4.75
C GLY A 260 -12.16 -0.46 4.11
N SER A 261 -12.68 0.46 4.91
CA SER A 261 -12.93 1.84 4.51
C SER A 261 -11.62 2.58 4.19
N HIS A 262 -11.73 3.70 3.47
CA HIS A 262 -10.59 4.55 3.12
C HIS A 262 -10.92 6.04 3.29
N GLY A 263 -9.99 6.80 3.86
CA GLY A 263 -10.16 8.24 4.09
C GLY A 263 -9.88 9.14 2.89
N GLY A 264 -9.31 8.58 1.81
CA GLY A 264 -8.99 9.30 0.57
C GLY A 264 -7.54 9.78 0.47
N GLY A 265 -6.78 9.86 1.58
CA GLY A 265 -5.38 10.28 1.57
C GLY A 265 -4.44 9.21 1.00
N CYS A 266 -3.53 9.59 0.10
CA CYS A 266 -2.47 8.71 -0.38
C CYS A 266 -1.27 8.69 0.56
N PHE A 267 -0.39 7.68 0.40
CA PHE A 267 0.78 7.47 1.26
C PHE A 267 2.08 7.88 0.59
N SER A 268 2.34 7.38 -0.64
CA SER A 268 3.61 7.57 -1.33
C SER A 268 3.96 9.05 -1.51
N GLY A 269 5.24 9.39 -1.37
CA GLY A 269 5.76 10.74 -1.48
C GLY A 269 5.58 11.62 -0.24
N LYS A 270 4.88 11.15 0.79
CA LYS A 270 4.63 11.89 2.03
C LYS A 270 5.56 11.42 3.16
N ASP A 271 6.27 12.36 3.81
CA ASP A 271 6.99 12.07 5.05
C ASP A 271 6.03 11.80 6.21
N PRO A 272 6.48 11.15 7.31
CA PRO A 272 5.60 10.69 8.38
C PRO A 272 4.93 11.79 9.22
N SER A 273 5.25 13.07 9.03
CA SER A 273 4.49 14.17 9.64
C SER A 273 3.08 14.30 9.06
N LYS A 274 2.86 13.76 7.87
CA LYS A 274 1.54 13.68 7.23
C LYS A 274 0.78 12.49 7.82
N VAL A 275 -0.28 12.79 8.56
CA VAL A 275 -1.12 11.80 9.25
C VAL A 275 -1.82 10.83 8.31
N ASP A 276 -2.05 11.22 7.05
CA ASP A 276 -2.53 10.30 6.00
C ASP A 276 -1.71 9.01 5.99
N ARG A 277 -0.39 9.12 6.11
CA ARG A 277 0.52 7.98 6.12
C ARG A 277 0.72 7.42 7.52
N SER A 278 1.22 8.20 8.46
CA SER A 278 1.60 7.72 9.80
C SER A 278 0.42 7.21 10.62
N ALA A 279 -0.71 7.92 10.62
CA ALA A 279 -1.88 7.48 11.36
C ALA A 279 -2.62 6.31 10.70
N SER A 280 -2.56 6.15 9.37
CA SER A 280 -3.05 4.94 8.71
C SER A 280 -2.22 3.70 9.08
N TYR A 281 -0.90 3.85 9.21
CA TYR A 281 -0.03 2.77 9.68
C TYR A 281 -0.33 2.41 11.14
N MET A 282 -0.55 3.42 12.00
CA MET A 282 -0.94 3.19 13.40
C MET A 282 -2.33 2.56 13.50
N ALA A 283 -3.29 3.00 12.71
CA ALA A 283 -4.62 2.42 12.67
C ALA A 283 -4.57 0.94 12.25
N ARG A 284 -3.73 0.58 11.23
CA ARG A 284 -3.47 -0.81 10.87
C ARG A 284 -2.85 -1.59 12.02
N HIS A 285 -1.85 -1.04 12.69
CA HIS A 285 -1.19 -1.68 13.84
C HIS A 285 -2.19 -2.03 14.95
N ILE A 286 -3.05 -1.08 15.32
CA ILE A 286 -4.07 -1.29 16.33
C ILE A 286 -5.07 -2.36 15.90
N ALA A 287 -5.65 -2.25 14.69
CA ALA A 287 -6.62 -3.22 14.19
C ALA A 287 -6.02 -4.64 14.14
N LYS A 288 -4.77 -4.76 13.68
CA LYS A 288 -4.05 -6.04 13.60
C LYS A 288 -3.84 -6.66 14.97
N ASN A 289 -3.41 -5.87 15.97
CA ASN A 289 -3.19 -6.36 17.34
C ASN A 289 -4.51 -6.75 18.01
N ILE A 290 -5.61 -6.05 17.77
CA ILE A 290 -6.94 -6.42 18.27
C ILE A 290 -7.37 -7.79 17.75
N VAL A 291 -7.23 -8.03 16.44
CA VAL A 291 -7.58 -9.33 15.84
C VAL A 291 -6.60 -10.42 16.29
N ALA A 292 -5.31 -10.15 16.32
CA ALA A 292 -4.29 -11.09 16.81
C ALA A 292 -4.49 -11.46 18.28
N ALA A 293 -4.96 -10.54 19.12
CA ALA A 293 -5.31 -10.79 20.52
C ALA A 293 -6.59 -11.64 20.69
N GLY A 294 -7.32 -11.92 19.61
CA GLY A 294 -8.59 -12.65 19.63
C GLY A 294 -9.76 -11.85 20.21
N LEU A 295 -9.66 -10.52 20.26
CA LEU A 295 -10.74 -9.65 20.74
C LEU A 295 -11.88 -9.49 19.73
N ALA A 296 -11.59 -9.72 18.44
CA ALA A 296 -12.55 -9.79 17.35
C ALA A 296 -11.96 -10.59 16.18
N LYS A 297 -12.79 -11.11 15.28
CA LYS A 297 -12.35 -11.70 14.00
C LYS A 297 -12.10 -10.63 12.93
N LYS A 298 -12.84 -9.52 13.01
CA LYS A 298 -12.72 -8.36 12.11
C LYS A 298 -12.68 -7.09 12.96
N CYS A 299 -11.80 -6.18 12.58
CA CYS A 299 -11.69 -4.89 13.24
C CYS A 299 -11.43 -3.79 12.22
N GLU A 300 -12.27 -2.76 12.23
CA GLU A 300 -12.01 -1.50 11.56
C GLU A 300 -11.85 -0.40 12.61
N ILE A 301 -10.83 0.44 12.44
CA ILE A 301 -10.61 1.63 13.26
C ILE A 301 -10.52 2.85 12.36
N GLN A 302 -11.19 3.94 12.77
CA GLN A 302 -11.05 5.26 12.16
C GLN A 302 -10.40 6.20 13.17
N ILE A 303 -9.42 6.98 12.71
CA ILE A 303 -8.79 8.06 13.48
C ILE A 303 -8.95 9.34 12.66
N ALA A 304 -9.42 10.43 13.27
CA ALA A 304 -9.58 11.71 12.59
C ALA A 304 -8.76 12.81 13.27
N TYR A 305 -8.15 13.69 12.47
CA TYR A 305 -7.37 14.83 12.95
C TYR A 305 -7.86 16.14 12.36
N ALA A 306 -7.56 17.23 13.07
CA ALA A 306 -7.59 18.59 12.55
C ALA A 306 -6.15 19.09 12.35
N ILE A 307 -5.90 19.89 11.32
CA ILE A 307 -4.59 20.46 11.07
C ILE A 307 -4.07 21.24 12.28
N GLY A 308 -2.80 21.07 12.61
CA GLY A 308 -2.14 21.75 13.74
C GLY A 308 -2.52 21.22 15.13
N VAL A 309 -3.44 20.25 15.24
CA VAL A 309 -3.87 19.67 16.53
C VAL A 309 -3.24 18.30 16.72
N ALA A 310 -2.58 18.10 17.88
CA ALA A 310 -1.90 16.85 18.18
C ALA A 310 -2.85 15.70 18.52
N LYS A 311 -3.89 15.95 19.33
CA LYS A 311 -4.83 14.91 19.73
C LYS A 311 -5.86 14.64 18.62
N PRO A 312 -6.20 13.37 18.35
CA PRO A 312 -7.27 13.05 17.42
C PRO A 312 -8.60 13.71 17.84
N VAL A 313 -9.34 14.19 16.83
CA VAL A 313 -10.71 14.72 17.03
C VAL A 313 -11.67 13.59 17.38
N SER A 314 -11.48 12.42 16.78
CA SER A 314 -12.29 11.24 17.07
C SER A 314 -11.54 9.94 16.80
N VAL A 315 -11.93 8.89 17.56
CA VAL A 315 -11.53 7.50 17.33
C VAL A 315 -12.78 6.64 17.35
N MET A 316 -13.02 5.90 16.27
CA MET A 316 -14.10 4.93 16.14
C MET A 316 -13.50 3.53 15.96
N ILE A 317 -14.13 2.52 16.56
CA ILE A 317 -13.76 1.11 16.39
C ILE A 317 -15.03 0.34 16.05
N ASP A 318 -14.96 -0.54 15.04
CA ASP A 318 -16.05 -1.44 14.70
C ASP A 318 -15.52 -2.88 14.47
N PHE A 319 -16.25 -3.84 15.04
CA PHE A 319 -15.93 -5.27 14.96
C PHE A 319 -16.82 -6.03 13.99
N MET A 320 -17.74 -5.35 13.31
CA MET A 320 -18.67 -5.97 12.35
C MET A 320 -19.41 -7.17 12.95
N GLY A 321 -19.80 -7.07 14.23
CA GLY A 321 -20.50 -8.14 14.95
C GLY A 321 -19.62 -9.29 15.45
N THR A 322 -18.29 -9.24 15.31
CA THR A 322 -17.39 -10.35 15.68
C THR A 322 -16.64 -10.15 17.02
N GLY A 323 -16.92 -9.06 17.73
CA GLY A 323 -16.25 -8.75 19.00
C GLY A 323 -16.62 -9.72 20.13
N VAL A 324 -15.64 -10.10 20.94
CA VAL A 324 -15.83 -11.00 22.09
C VAL A 324 -16.08 -10.28 23.41
N ILE A 325 -15.75 -8.98 23.48
CA ILE A 325 -16.06 -8.09 24.61
C ILE A 325 -16.76 -6.82 24.08
N PRO A 326 -17.43 -6.05 24.95
CA PRO A 326 -18.13 -4.84 24.54
C PRO A 326 -17.19 -3.83 23.85
N LYS A 327 -17.64 -3.24 22.75
CA LYS A 327 -16.87 -2.28 21.93
C LYS A 327 -16.34 -1.09 22.74
N TYR A 328 -17.13 -0.54 23.68
CA TYR A 328 -16.69 0.57 24.51
C TYR A 328 -15.48 0.22 25.37
N ARG A 329 -15.41 -1.03 25.88
CA ARG A 329 -14.29 -1.49 26.68
C ARG A 329 -13.00 -1.55 25.87
N VAL A 330 -13.05 -2.03 24.62
CA VAL A 330 -11.87 -2.03 23.75
C VAL A 330 -11.44 -0.61 23.40
N LYS A 331 -12.40 0.32 23.22
CA LYS A 331 -12.08 1.73 22.98
C LYS A 331 -11.32 2.36 24.16
N GLU A 332 -11.71 2.04 25.41
CA GLU A 332 -11.00 2.47 26.60
C GLU A 332 -9.57 1.91 26.64
N ILE A 333 -9.42 0.61 26.37
CA ILE A 333 -8.12 -0.05 26.33
C ILE A 333 -7.21 0.59 25.24
N VAL A 334 -7.74 0.83 24.05
CA VAL A 334 -6.98 1.46 22.97
C VAL A 334 -6.52 2.87 23.38
N ALA A 335 -7.39 3.66 24.00
CA ALA A 335 -7.04 5.00 24.47
C ALA A 335 -5.99 5.01 25.60
N GLU A 336 -5.92 3.93 26.40
CA GLU A 336 -4.93 3.78 27.48
C GLU A 336 -3.56 3.29 26.93
N VAL A 337 -3.58 2.42 25.92
CA VAL A 337 -2.40 1.68 25.45
C VAL A 337 -1.67 2.42 24.34
N PHE A 338 -2.38 3.16 23.47
CA PHE A 338 -1.81 3.77 22.29
C PHE A 338 -1.87 5.30 22.35
N ASP A 339 -0.71 5.94 22.26
CA ASP A 339 -0.64 7.39 22.07
C ASP A 339 -0.78 7.72 20.58
N LEU A 340 -1.90 8.39 20.25
CA LEU A 340 -2.25 8.71 18.86
C LEU A 340 -1.81 10.11 18.43
N ARG A 341 -0.96 10.80 19.21
CA ARG A 341 -0.35 12.06 18.77
C ARG A 341 0.64 11.79 17.64
N PRO A 342 0.71 12.63 16.58
CA PRO A 342 1.59 12.39 15.43
C PRO A 342 3.03 12.11 15.81
N ALA A 343 3.63 12.89 16.71
CA ALA A 343 5.00 12.66 17.16
C ALA A 343 5.19 11.29 17.84
N ALA A 344 4.25 10.89 18.70
CA ALA A 344 4.29 9.58 19.37
C ALA A 344 4.16 8.41 18.39
N ILE A 345 3.30 8.54 17.37
CA ILE A 345 3.17 7.54 16.30
C ILE A 345 4.47 7.38 15.53
N ILE A 346 5.10 8.50 15.15
CA ILE A 346 6.37 8.51 14.41
C ILE A 346 7.47 7.80 15.20
N GLU A 347 7.57 8.10 16.50
CA GLU A 347 8.53 7.49 17.40
C GLU A 347 8.23 6.00 17.63
N TYR A 348 7.00 5.64 17.98
CA TYR A 348 6.60 4.26 18.29
C TYR A 348 6.79 3.32 17.11
N LEU A 349 6.42 3.76 15.90
CA LEU A 349 6.57 2.97 14.68
C LEU A 349 7.95 3.14 14.03
N ASP A 350 8.84 3.97 14.60
CA ASP A 350 10.21 4.24 14.08
C ASP A 350 10.20 4.60 12.59
N LEU A 351 9.41 5.64 12.24
CA LEU A 351 9.13 6.01 10.85
C LEU A 351 10.20 6.92 10.22
N LEU A 352 11.16 7.46 10.96
CA LEU A 352 12.22 8.32 10.42
C LEU A 352 13.40 7.50 9.86
N ARG A 353 13.08 6.56 8.97
CA ARG A 353 14.03 5.65 8.30
C ARG A 353 13.73 5.56 6.81
N PRO A 354 14.72 5.23 5.95
CA PRO A 354 14.51 5.03 4.51
C PRO A 354 13.86 3.66 4.23
N ILE A 355 12.56 3.56 4.43
CA ILE A 355 11.77 2.32 4.33
C ILE A 355 10.64 2.40 3.30
N TYR A 356 10.41 3.58 2.73
CA TYR A 356 9.19 3.93 2.01
C TYR A 356 9.14 3.39 0.59
N ARG A 357 10.25 3.38 -0.14
CA ARG A 357 10.30 2.74 -1.46
C ARG A 357 9.81 1.28 -1.44
N LYS A 358 10.09 0.56 -0.35
CA LYS A 358 9.66 -0.84 -0.18
C LYS A 358 8.15 -1.00 -0.03
N THR A 359 7.44 0.08 0.30
CA THR A 359 5.96 0.07 0.42
C THR A 359 5.25 0.38 -0.89
N SER A 360 5.94 1.02 -1.85
CA SER A 360 5.34 1.59 -3.05
C SER A 360 4.65 0.59 -3.99
N ALA A 361 4.84 -0.71 -3.82
CA ALA A 361 4.16 -1.75 -4.59
C ALA A 361 3.76 -2.93 -3.71
N TYR A 362 2.71 -3.66 -4.13
CA TYR A 362 2.18 -4.86 -3.46
C TYR A 362 1.57 -4.60 -2.06
N GLY A 363 0.98 -3.42 -1.87
CA GLY A 363 0.30 -2.99 -0.66
C GLY A 363 1.23 -2.53 0.46
N HIS A 364 0.76 -1.60 1.29
CA HIS A 364 1.46 -1.12 2.47
C HIS A 364 1.25 -2.03 3.67
N PHE A 365 0.23 -2.89 3.65
CA PHE A 365 -0.19 -3.76 4.73
C PHE A 365 -0.08 -5.24 4.38
N GLY A 366 -0.02 -6.10 5.42
CA GLY A 366 0.00 -7.55 5.28
C GLY A 366 1.37 -8.13 4.88
N ARG A 367 2.46 -7.42 5.07
CA ARG A 367 3.81 -7.90 4.76
C ARG A 367 4.70 -7.88 6.00
N ASN A 368 5.02 -9.07 6.54
CA ASN A 368 5.87 -9.23 7.72
C ASN A 368 7.35 -9.03 7.37
N LYS A 369 7.74 -7.76 7.18
CA LYS A 369 9.14 -7.36 7.01
C LYS A 369 9.63 -6.61 8.25
N PRO A 370 10.90 -6.74 8.63
CA PRO A 370 11.45 -6.06 9.82
C PRO A 370 11.24 -4.54 9.79
N GLU A 371 11.26 -3.95 8.59
CA GLU A 371 11.08 -2.52 8.40
C GLU A 371 9.64 -2.05 8.61
N PHE A 372 8.65 -2.93 8.43
CA PHE A 372 7.23 -2.61 8.51
C PHE A 372 6.72 -2.80 9.94
N THR A 373 7.11 -1.90 10.82
CA THR A 373 6.84 -1.97 12.26
C THR A 373 5.36 -1.97 12.60
N TRP A 374 4.52 -1.38 11.75
CA TRP A 374 3.05 -1.41 11.89
C TRP A 374 2.42 -2.78 11.69
N GLU A 375 3.18 -3.76 11.20
CA GLU A 375 2.73 -5.15 11.07
C GLU A 375 3.10 -6.03 12.27
N LYS A 376 3.79 -5.51 13.29
CA LYS A 376 4.08 -6.24 14.53
C LYS A 376 2.80 -6.51 15.32
N THR A 377 2.80 -7.63 16.05
CA THR A 377 1.72 -8.05 16.96
C THR A 377 2.23 -8.05 18.42
N ASP A 378 3.05 -7.06 18.75
CA ASP A 378 3.76 -6.91 20.03
C ASP A 378 2.87 -6.39 21.16
N MET A 379 1.64 -5.96 20.88
CA MET A 379 0.69 -5.48 21.89
C MET A 379 -0.36 -6.52 22.29
N VAL A 380 -0.28 -7.74 21.74
CA VAL A 380 -1.26 -8.82 21.98
C VAL A 380 -1.43 -9.14 23.46
N ASP A 381 -0.34 -9.37 24.19
CA ASP A 381 -0.39 -9.78 25.59
C ASP A 381 -0.99 -8.68 26.47
N ILE A 382 -0.60 -7.42 26.23
CA ILE A 382 -1.14 -6.25 26.95
C ILE A 382 -2.64 -6.08 26.69
N LEU A 383 -3.06 -6.24 25.43
CA LEU A 383 -4.47 -6.13 25.07
C LEU A 383 -5.31 -7.25 25.72
N ARG A 384 -4.80 -8.48 25.74
CA ARG A 384 -5.47 -9.60 26.41
C ARG A 384 -5.58 -9.39 27.91
N GLU A 385 -4.50 -9.02 28.58
CA GLU A 385 -4.48 -8.73 30.02
C GLU A 385 -5.52 -7.66 30.39
N LYS A 386 -5.52 -6.52 29.67
CA LYS A 386 -6.48 -5.44 29.93
C LYS A 386 -7.93 -5.81 29.58
N ALA A 387 -8.13 -6.74 28.68
CA ALA A 387 -9.43 -7.29 28.32
C ALA A 387 -9.94 -8.35 29.31
N GLY A 388 -9.06 -8.89 30.19
CA GLY A 388 -9.38 -9.95 31.11
C GLY A 388 -9.46 -11.33 30.47
N LEU A 389 -8.63 -11.60 29.43
CA LEU A 389 -8.58 -12.83 28.63
C LEU A 389 -7.26 -13.59 28.85
#